data_ddbdd91f41578bc7f1de480a4da60c7d
#
_entry.id   ddbdd91f41578bc7f1de480a4da60c7d
#
_cell.length_a   1.000
_cell.length_b   1.000
_cell.length_c   1.000
_cell.angle_alpha   90.00
_cell.angle_beta   90.00
_cell.angle_gamma   90.00
#
_symmetry.space_group_name_H-M   'P 1'
#
loop_
_entity.id
_entity.type
_entity.pdbx_description
1 polymer ?
#
loop_
_entity_poly.entity_id
_entity_poly.type
_entity_poly.pdbx_seq_one_letter_code
_entity_poly.pdbx_strand_id
1 'polypeptide(L)'
;MTQKKSEFNKVLNAWDILVIAFGAMIGWGWVVSTGGWIEKGGVIGAALGFAIGGIMIFFVGMTYAELTAAMPQCGGEHVFSYRAMGSTGSFICTWMIVLGYVSVACFEACAFPTIITYLWPGFLKGYMYTVAGFDIYASWLITAIVIAFLIMLINIIGAKTAAILQTVLTCIIGGAGILLIVASVINGTVDNLDGQIFAGTTAGVNIKAIIGVAAMSPFYFIGFDVIPQAAEEINVPPKKIGNILILSVVLAVIFYAFVIIAVGFVMNPGDIIASQEATGLVTADAMAAAFNTKIMAKVIIVGGMCGIVTSWNSFLLGGSRAMYSMAESYMIPKFFAKLHPKHKTPVNALILIGILTMLAPFAGRKMLVWISDAGNFGCCFAYCMVALSFMILRKKEPDMPRPYKVPCYKFFGTMAVIMSGFMVAMYCIPGSGGNLILQEWLMVLGWSALGVVFYVVCKVKYKESFGTLVEIISDEDAATLMPEADDVELDKVIDAAIDRVLMQKSDLIGGTV
;
A
#
# COMPACT_ATOMS: atom_id res chain seq x y z
N MET A 1 0.46 0.78 28.70
CA MET A 1 -0.02 1.59 27.56
C MET A 1 -0.11 3.02 28.04
N THR A 2 0.31 3.98 27.22
CA THR A 2 0.19 5.41 27.53
C THR A 2 -0.99 5.94 26.74
N GLN A 3 -1.90 6.69 27.38
CA GLN A 3 -3.07 7.26 26.69
C GLN A 3 -2.76 8.68 26.23
N LYS A 4 -3.15 9.04 25.01
CA LYS A 4 -3.08 10.40 24.51
C LYS A 4 -4.18 10.67 23.47
N LYS A 5 -4.44 11.97 23.24
CA LYS A 5 -5.29 12.42 22.14
C LYS A 5 -4.54 12.31 20.80
N SER A 6 -5.26 11.97 19.72
CA SER A 6 -4.66 11.97 18.37
C SER A 6 -4.15 13.36 17.99
N GLU A 7 -2.96 13.40 17.42
CA GLU A 7 -2.35 14.61 16.88
C GLU A 7 -2.62 14.81 15.38
N PHE A 8 -3.21 13.81 14.72
CA PHE A 8 -3.54 13.86 13.30
C PHE A 8 -4.82 14.68 13.04
N ASN A 9 -4.89 15.28 11.85
CA ASN A 9 -6.09 15.96 11.39
C ASN A 9 -7.05 14.95 10.74
N LYS A 10 -8.28 14.85 11.21
CA LYS A 10 -9.34 14.01 10.61
C LYS A 10 -9.87 14.67 9.33
N VAL A 11 -9.24 14.41 8.20
CA VAL A 11 -9.51 15.09 6.91
C VAL A 11 -9.99 14.14 5.79
N LEU A 12 -9.88 12.82 5.98
CA LEU A 12 -10.22 11.83 4.97
C LEU A 12 -11.69 11.40 5.12
N ASN A 13 -12.48 11.61 4.08
CA ASN A 13 -13.87 11.15 4.04
C ASN A 13 -13.99 9.73 3.45
N ALA A 14 -15.22 9.21 3.36
CA ALA A 14 -15.47 7.85 2.86
C ALA A 14 -14.99 7.62 1.41
N TRP A 15 -15.11 8.64 0.56
CA TRP A 15 -14.64 8.57 -0.83
C TRP A 15 -13.12 8.59 -0.89
N ASP A 16 -12.48 9.48 -0.11
CA ASP A 16 -11.01 9.59 -0.06
C ASP A 16 -10.37 8.23 0.29
N ILE A 17 -10.88 7.53 1.32
CA ILE A 17 -10.30 6.23 1.73
C ILE A 17 -10.60 5.11 0.72
N LEU A 18 -11.76 5.13 0.07
CA LEU A 18 -12.08 4.18 -1.00
C LEU A 18 -11.10 4.32 -2.17
N VAL A 19 -10.87 5.56 -2.64
CA VAL A 19 -9.99 5.79 -3.79
C VAL A 19 -8.52 5.61 -3.44
N ILE A 20 -8.10 5.83 -2.19
CA ILE A 20 -6.74 5.53 -1.72
C ILE A 20 -6.48 4.02 -1.84
N ALA A 21 -7.37 3.18 -1.30
CA ALA A 21 -7.21 1.73 -1.34
C ALA A 21 -7.41 1.16 -2.75
N PHE A 22 -8.51 1.51 -3.41
CA PHE A 22 -8.82 1.02 -4.76
C PHE A 22 -7.75 1.46 -5.77
N GLY A 23 -7.35 2.74 -5.73
CA GLY A 23 -6.31 3.28 -6.61
C GLY A 23 -4.92 2.71 -6.33
N ALA A 24 -4.62 2.28 -5.09
CA ALA A 24 -3.40 1.55 -4.79
C ALA A 24 -3.39 0.16 -5.46
N MET A 25 -4.54 -0.54 -5.44
CA MET A 25 -4.67 -1.87 -6.03
C MET A 25 -4.70 -1.88 -7.55
N ILE A 26 -5.34 -0.90 -8.22
CA ILE A 26 -5.46 -0.84 -9.69
C ILE A 26 -4.31 -0.07 -10.37
N GLY A 27 -3.08 -0.19 -9.87
CA GLY A 27 -1.89 0.46 -10.43
C GLY A 27 -1.61 0.09 -11.91
N TRP A 28 -0.35 0.09 -12.30
CA TRP A 28 0.09 -0.22 -13.67
C TRP A 28 -0.03 -1.70 -14.05
N GLY A 29 -0.09 -2.61 -13.07
CA GLY A 29 0.01 -4.06 -13.27
C GLY A 29 -0.93 -4.64 -14.33
N TRP A 30 -2.21 -4.21 -14.36
CA TRP A 30 -3.19 -4.70 -15.33
C TRP A 30 -2.89 -4.25 -16.78
N VAL A 31 -2.16 -3.17 -16.97
CA VAL A 31 -1.80 -2.69 -18.32
C VAL A 31 -0.70 -3.56 -18.93
N VAL A 32 0.32 -3.94 -18.14
CA VAL A 32 1.48 -4.70 -18.65
C VAL A 32 1.35 -6.21 -18.51
N SER A 33 0.56 -6.71 -17.57
CA SER A 33 0.60 -8.14 -17.22
C SER A 33 -0.59 -8.94 -17.74
N THR A 34 -1.66 -8.30 -18.21
CA THR A 34 -2.88 -9.00 -18.67
C THR A 34 -2.58 -9.98 -19.80
N GLY A 35 -1.72 -9.64 -20.75
CA GLY A 35 -1.30 -10.55 -21.82
C GLY A 35 -0.67 -11.83 -21.25
N GLY A 36 0.27 -11.70 -20.33
CA GLY A 36 0.91 -12.85 -19.68
C GLY A 36 -0.03 -13.67 -18.80
N TRP A 37 -1.06 -13.07 -18.20
CA TRP A 37 -2.08 -13.82 -17.48
C TRP A 37 -2.95 -14.65 -18.42
N ILE A 38 -3.34 -14.08 -19.57
CA ILE A 38 -4.12 -14.77 -20.59
C ILE A 38 -3.29 -15.89 -21.23
N GLU A 39 -2.02 -15.64 -21.53
CA GLU A 39 -1.09 -16.66 -22.05
C GLU A 39 -1.00 -17.85 -21.08
N LYS A 40 -0.88 -17.58 -19.78
CA LYS A 40 -0.74 -18.60 -18.73
C LYS A 40 -2.03 -19.35 -18.43
N GLY A 41 -3.17 -18.67 -18.39
CA GLY A 41 -4.46 -19.21 -17.91
C GLY A 41 -5.51 -19.41 -18.99
N GLY A 42 -5.38 -18.78 -20.13
CA GLY A 42 -6.49 -18.45 -21.02
C GLY A 42 -7.34 -17.30 -20.46
N VAL A 43 -8.25 -16.75 -21.22
CA VAL A 43 -9.04 -15.58 -20.80
C VAL A 43 -9.91 -15.90 -19.57
N ILE A 44 -10.73 -16.93 -19.66
CA ILE A 44 -11.62 -17.31 -18.54
C ILE A 44 -10.81 -17.93 -17.40
N GLY A 45 -9.78 -18.74 -17.71
CA GLY A 45 -8.91 -19.32 -16.69
C GLY A 45 -8.15 -18.24 -15.89
N ALA A 46 -7.66 -17.18 -16.54
CA ALA A 46 -7.03 -16.05 -15.87
C ALA A 46 -8.03 -15.25 -15.01
N ALA A 47 -9.22 -14.96 -15.54
CA ALA A 47 -10.28 -14.29 -14.78
C ALA A 47 -10.69 -15.10 -13.53
N LEU A 48 -10.85 -16.42 -13.66
CA LEU A 48 -11.09 -17.31 -12.51
C LEU A 48 -9.92 -17.32 -11.52
N GLY A 49 -8.68 -17.31 -12.01
CA GLY A 49 -7.49 -17.20 -11.17
C GLY A 49 -7.49 -15.93 -10.33
N PHE A 50 -7.83 -14.78 -10.93
CA PHE A 50 -7.98 -13.51 -10.21
C PHE A 50 -9.16 -13.52 -9.24
N ALA A 51 -10.30 -14.16 -9.60
CA ALA A 51 -11.41 -14.33 -8.68
C ALA A 51 -11.03 -15.17 -7.45
N ILE A 52 -10.29 -16.27 -7.64
CA ILE A 52 -9.81 -17.14 -6.54
C ILE A 52 -8.82 -16.38 -5.65
N GLY A 53 -7.82 -15.69 -6.24
CA GLY A 53 -6.88 -14.87 -5.46
C GLY A 53 -7.56 -13.70 -4.76
N GLY A 54 -8.58 -13.11 -5.40
CA GLY A 54 -9.44 -12.11 -4.78
C GLY A 54 -10.22 -12.65 -3.57
N ILE A 55 -10.69 -13.89 -3.62
CA ILE A 55 -11.31 -14.57 -2.46
C ILE A 55 -10.27 -14.75 -1.33
N MET A 56 -9.02 -15.10 -1.66
CA MET A 56 -7.96 -15.21 -0.66
C MET A 56 -7.75 -13.88 0.06
N ILE A 57 -7.61 -12.80 -0.69
CA ILE A 57 -7.47 -11.44 -0.13
C ILE A 57 -8.74 -10.97 0.58
N PHE A 58 -9.93 -11.37 0.12
CA PHE A 58 -11.19 -11.06 0.82
C PHE A 58 -11.22 -11.63 2.24
N PHE A 59 -10.78 -12.87 2.45
CA PHE A 59 -10.68 -13.44 3.79
C PHE A 59 -9.71 -12.65 4.68
N VAL A 60 -8.56 -12.26 4.16
CA VAL A 60 -7.59 -11.42 4.87
C VAL A 60 -8.21 -10.05 5.15
N GLY A 61 -8.81 -9.40 4.15
CA GLY A 61 -9.48 -8.11 4.27
C GLY A 61 -10.57 -8.08 5.34
N MET A 62 -11.33 -9.18 5.52
CA MET A 62 -12.33 -9.30 6.58
C MET A 62 -11.68 -9.18 7.97
N THR A 63 -10.49 -9.75 8.19
CA THR A 63 -9.78 -9.61 9.47
C THR A 63 -9.30 -8.18 9.69
N TYR A 64 -8.81 -7.53 8.65
CA TYR A 64 -8.43 -6.11 8.67
C TYR A 64 -9.63 -5.20 8.95
N ALA A 65 -10.76 -5.46 8.30
CA ALA A 65 -11.98 -4.66 8.46
C ALA A 65 -12.45 -4.61 9.92
N GLU A 66 -12.45 -5.76 10.60
CA GLU A 66 -12.83 -5.82 12.02
C GLU A 66 -11.79 -5.15 12.91
N LEU A 67 -10.50 -5.47 12.72
CA LEU A 67 -9.43 -4.93 13.56
C LEU A 67 -9.29 -3.41 13.39
N THR A 68 -9.41 -2.89 12.17
CA THR A 68 -9.38 -1.44 11.91
C THR A 68 -10.58 -0.74 12.55
N ALA A 69 -11.78 -1.33 12.47
CA ALA A 69 -12.96 -0.77 13.09
C ALA A 69 -12.91 -0.81 14.63
N ALA A 70 -12.26 -1.85 15.20
CA ALA A 70 -12.11 -1.99 16.64
C ALA A 70 -10.98 -1.12 17.22
N MET A 71 -9.94 -0.86 16.42
CA MET A 71 -8.73 -0.15 16.84
C MET A 71 -8.34 0.86 15.74
N PRO A 72 -9.10 1.97 15.56
CA PRO A 72 -8.87 2.93 14.48
C PRO A 72 -7.70 3.88 14.81
N GLN A 73 -6.49 3.33 14.91
CA GLN A 73 -5.27 4.05 15.26
C GLN A 73 -4.25 3.97 14.11
N CYS A 74 -3.42 5.01 14.00
CA CYS A 74 -2.34 5.09 13.04
C CYS A 74 -1.37 3.90 13.19
N GLY A 75 -0.95 3.35 12.07
CA GLY A 75 -0.04 2.21 12.06
C GLY A 75 -0.74 0.85 12.05
N GLY A 76 -2.08 0.77 11.98
CA GLY A 76 -2.88 -0.43 11.76
C GLY A 76 -2.28 -1.73 12.29
N GLU A 77 -1.49 -2.43 11.44
CA GLU A 77 -0.84 -3.71 11.77
C GLU A 77 0.04 -3.63 13.03
N HIS A 78 0.65 -2.46 13.28
CA HIS A 78 1.45 -2.23 14.48
C HIS A 78 0.58 -2.41 15.73
N VAL A 79 -0.58 -1.77 15.75
CA VAL A 79 -1.52 -1.80 16.88
C VAL A 79 -2.13 -3.21 17.05
N PHE A 80 -2.58 -3.80 15.92
CA PHE A 80 -3.23 -5.12 15.95
C PHE A 80 -2.29 -6.22 16.45
N SER A 81 -1.10 -6.27 15.89
CA SER A 81 -0.09 -7.26 16.25
C SER A 81 0.50 -7.02 17.65
N TYR A 82 0.57 -5.76 18.10
CA TYR A 82 1.00 -5.44 19.46
C TYR A 82 0.02 -6.00 20.51
N ARG A 83 -1.26 -5.72 20.38
CA ARG A 83 -2.29 -6.20 21.31
C ARG A 83 -2.37 -7.74 21.33
N ALA A 84 -2.19 -8.36 20.17
CA ALA A 84 -2.22 -9.82 20.05
C ALA A 84 -0.95 -10.48 20.58
N MET A 85 0.23 -10.07 20.12
CA MET A 85 1.51 -10.76 20.24
C MET A 85 2.60 -9.98 21.00
N GLY A 86 2.29 -8.76 21.47
CA GLY A 86 3.23 -7.90 22.19
C GLY A 86 4.24 -7.19 21.28
N SER A 87 5.22 -6.51 21.90
CA SER A 87 6.14 -5.60 21.22
C SER A 87 7.00 -6.28 20.14
N THR A 88 7.48 -7.50 20.38
CA THR A 88 8.30 -8.22 19.40
C THR A 88 7.49 -8.63 18.18
N GLY A 89 6.28 -9.17 18.38
CA GLY A 89 5.38 -9.53 17.29
C GLY A 89 4.99 -8.31 16.45
N SER A 90 4.70 -7.20 17.12
CA SER A 90 4.40 -5.93 16.46
C SER A 90 5.58 -5.40 15.64
N PHE A 91 6.80 -5.44 16.19
CA PHE A 91 7.99 -5.01 15.46
C PHE A 91 8.16 -5.81 14.17
N ILE A 92 8.09 -7.14 14.24
CA ILE A 92 8.27 -8.01 13.09
C ILE A 92 7.19 -7.74 12.03
N CYS A 93 5.91 -7.72 12.43
CA CYS A 93 4.78 -7.48 11.54
C CYS A 93 4.92 -6.14 10.80
N THR A 94 5.16 -5.07 11.56
CA THR A 94 5.22 -3.71 11.00
C THR A 94 6.49 -3.50 10.17
N TRP A 95 7.62 -4.09 10.57
CA TRP A 95 8.86 -3.99 9.79
C TRP A 95 8.74 -4.67 8.43
N MET A 96 8.00 -5.78 8.36
CA MET A 96 7.76 -6.49 7.10
C MET A 96 6.78 -5.73 6.19
N ILE A 97 5.70 -5.11 6.73
CA ILE A 97 4.81 -4.31 5.89
C ILE A 97 5.49 -3.03 5.38
N VAL A 98 6.38 -2.42 6.17
CA VAL A 98 7.19 -1.26 5.73
C VAL A 98 8.12 -1.65 4.58
N LEU A 99 8.72 -2.86 4.59
CA LEU A 99 9.46 -3.38 3.43
C LEU A 99 8.60 -3.36 2.18
N GLY A 100 7.36 -3.87 2.27
CA GLY A 100 6.42 -3.88 1.17
C GLY A 100 6.16 -2.48 0.60
N TYR A 101 5.79 -1.55 1.45
CA TYR A 101 5.47 -0.18 1.03
C TYR A 101 6.65 0.58 0.42
N VAL A 102 7.82 0.47 1.03
CA VAL A 102 9.05 1.09 0.49
C VAL A 102 9.43 0.47 -0.84
N SER A 103 9.31 -0.86 -0.96
CA SER A 103 9.65 -1.60 -2.18
C SER A 103 8.78 -1.19 -3.36
N VAL A 104 7.46 -1.11 -3.16
CA VAL A 104 6.53 -0.67 -4.21
C VAL A 104 6.83 0.77 -4.60
N ALA A 105 7.02 1.68 -3.63
CA ALA A 105 7.36 3.07 -3.92
C ALA A 105 8.66 3.20 -4.75
N CYS A 106 9.68 2.38 -4.46
CA CYS A 106 10.92 2.33 -5.24
C CYS A 106 10.70 1.78 -6.65
N PHE A 107 9.87 0.74 -6.80
CA PHE A 107 9.52 0.17 -8.09
C PHE A 107 8.79 1.18 -8.98
N GLU A 108 7.80 1.88 -8.44
CA GLU A 108 7.00 2.87 -9.17
C GLU A 108 7.86 4.06 -9.64
N ALA A 109 8.89 4.43 -8.89
CA ALA A 109 9.84 5.49 -9.28
C ALA A 109 10.55 5.18 -10.61
N CYS A 110 10.75 3.91 -10.94
CA CYS A 110 11.35 3.49 -12.20
C CYS A 110 10.32 3.15 -13.27
N ALA A 111 9.17 2.66 -12.86
CA ALA A 111 8.09 2.35 -13.78
C ALA A 111 7.62 3.61 -14.53
N PHE A 112 7.45 4.74 -13.82
CA PHE A 112 6.94 5.97 -14.39
C PHE A 112 7.73 6.48 -15.61
N PRO A 113 9.06 6.73 -15.53
CA PRO A 113 9.82 7.19 -16.71
C PRO A 113 9.95 6.10 -17.79
N THR A 114 9.86 4.83 -17.42
CA THR A 114 9.87 3.73 -18.41
C THR A 114 8.64 3.79 -19.29
N ILE A 115 7.47 4.12 -18.73
CA ILE A 115 6.23 4.22 -19.51
C ILE A 115 6.24 5.42 -20.45
N ILE A 116 6.92 6.50 -20.09
CA ILE A 116 7.08 7.65 -20.99
C ILE A 116 7.72 7.23 -22.33
N THR A 117 8.57 6.21 -22.33
CA THR A 117 9.20 5.72 -23.56
C THR A 117 8.20 5.17 -24.58
N TYR A 118 7.05 4.62 -24.13
CA TYR A 118 5.99 4.15 -25.01
C TYR A 118 5.20 5.30 -25.67
N LEU A 119 5.10 6.44 -24.96
CA LEU A 119 4.45 7.65 -25.50
C LEU A 119 5.41 8.48 -26.36
N TRP A 120 6.70 8.45 -26.03
CA TRP A 120 7.72 9.30 -26.61
C TRP A 120 9.00 8.50 -26.88
N PRO A 121 9.13 7.82 -28.05
CA PRO A 121 10.30 6.98 -28.35
C PRO A 121 11.66 7.72 -28.28
N GLY A 122 11.67 9.04 -28.51
CA GLY A 122 12.88 9.87 -28.40
C GLY A 122 13.19 10.41 -27.00
N PHE A 123 12.50 9.91 -25.97
CA PHE A 123 12.65 10.38 -24.58
C PHE A 123 14.03 10.06 -23.98
N LEU A 124 14.59 8.88 -24.28
CA LEU A 124 15.86 8.44 -23.72
C LEU A 124 17.04 9.22 -24.33
N LYS A 125 17.64 10.11 -23.52
CA LYS A 125 18.79 10.94 -23.91
C LYS A 125 19.83 10.96 -22.81
N GLY A 126 21.11 11.05 -23.21
CA GLY A 126 22.22 11.13 -22.27
C GLY A 126 22.47 9.79 -21.59
N TYR A 127 22.97 8.80 -22.34
CA TYR A 127 23.40 7.52 -21.77
C TYR A 127 24.44 7.76 -20.67
N MET A 128 24.30 7.11 -19.53
CA MET A 128 25.20 7.23 -18.37
C MET A 128 25.99 5.94 -18.12
N TYR A 129 25.29 4.84 -17.90
CA TYR A 129 25.88 3.52 -17.60
C TYR A 129 24.82 2.41 -17.74
N THR A 130 25.30 1.15 -17.71
CA THR A 130 24.45 -0.05 -17.75
C THR A 130 24.55 -0.81 -16.43
N VAL A 131 23.40 -1.18 -15.84
CA VAL A 131 23.32 -2.02 -14.63
C VAL A 131 22.46 -3.24 -14.92
N ALA A 132 23.03 -4.42 -14.71
CA ALA A 132 22.35 -5.71 -14.88
C ALA A 132 21.64 -5.86 -16.26
N GLY A 133 22.24 -5.26 -17.31
CA GLY A 133 21.69 -5.29 -18.68
C GLY A 133 20.61 -4.25 -18.96
N PHE A 134 20.40 -3.28 -18.07
CA PHE A 134 19.52 -2.15 -18.28
C PHE A 134 20.32 -0.85 -18.42
N ASP A 135 20.13 -0.14 -19.52
CA ASP A 135 20.80 1.12 -19.81
C ASP A 135 20.14 2.28 -19.09
N ILE A 136 20.91 3.01 -18.30
CA ILE A 136 20.47 4.19 -17.55
C ILE A 136 20.76 5.44 -18.38
N TYR A 137 19.71 6.23 -18.62
CA TYR A 137 19.78 7.51 -19.32
C TYR A 137 19.50 8.67 -18.37
N ALA A 138 20.19 9.80 -18.57
CA ALA A 138 20.01 10.99 -17.74
C ALA A 138 18.56 11.50 -17.75
N SER A 139 17.90 11.55 -18.90
CA SER A 139 16.49 11.97 -19.01
C SER A 139 15.55 11.07 -18.20
N TRP A 140 15.77 9.74 -18.24
CA TRP A 140 15.01 8.75 -17.48
C TRP A 140 15.21 8.93 -15.98
N LEU A 141 16.46 9.06 -15.53
CA LEU A 141 16.84 9.21 -14.14
C LEU A 141 16.33 10.52 -13.53
N ILE A 142 16.54 11.65 -14.23
CA ILE A 142 16.06 12.97 -13.79
C ILE A 142 14.53 12.95 -13.63
N THR A 143 13.81 12.36 -14.56
CA THR A 143 12.35 12.27 -14.47
C THR A 143 11.91 11.44 -13.27
N ALA A 144 12.55 10.28 -13.01
CA ALA A 144 12.29 9.47 -11.83
C ALA A 144 12.45 10.28 -10.52
N ILE A 145 13.60 10.99 -10.39
CA ILE A 145 13.93 11.78 -9.20
C ILE A 145 12.94 12.93 -9.01
N VAL A 146 12.61 13.65 -10.08
CA VAL A 146 11.67 14.80 -10.01
C VAL A 146 10.29 14.35 -9.58
N ILE A 147 9.77 13.27 -10.17
CA ILE A 147 8.44 12.76 -9.79
C ILE A 147 8.45 12.21 -8.35
N ALA A 148 9.51 11.49 -7.95
CA ALA A 148 9.66 11.02 -6.57
C ALA A 148 9.64 12.19 -5.56
N PHE A 149 10.37 13.26 -5.88
CA PHE A 149 10.38 14.47 -5.06
C PHE A 149 9.01 15.14 -4.98
N LEU A 150 8.29 15.25 -6.11
CA LEU A 150 6.96 15.86 -6.14
C LEU A 150 5.93 15.06 -5.34
N ILE A 151 5.92 13.72 -5.46
CA ILE A 151 5.00 12.86 -4.70
C ILE A 151 5.32 12.93 -3.20
N MET A 152 6.60 12.91 -2.83
CA MET A 152 7.03 13.12 -1.44
C MET A 152 6.53 14.47 -0.91
N LEU A 153 6.72 15.55 -1.66
CA LEU A 153 6.29 16.90 -1.28
C LEU A 153 4.78 17.00 -1.09
N ILE A 154 3.99 16.42 -1.99
CA ILE A 154 2.52 16.38 -1.89
C ILE A 154 2.08 15.70 -0.59
N ASN A 155 2.71 14.58 -0.22
CA ASN A 155 2.42 13.88 1.02
C ASN A 155 2.84 14.66 2.28
N ILE A 156 3.91 15.45 2.21
CA ILE A 156 4.32 16.35 3.30
C ILE A 156 3.32 17.49 3.48
N ILE A 157 2.80 18.07 2.38
CA ILE A 157 1.82 19.16 2.40
C ILE A 157 0.50 18.73 3.07
N GLY A 158 0.14 17.44 3.01
CA GLY A 158 -0.99 16.94 3.80
C GLY A 158 -1.76 15.80 3.16
N ALA A 159 -2.34 14.96 4.01
CA ALA A 159 -3.13 13.80 3.60
C ALA A 159 -4.32 14.18 2.70
N LYS A 160 -4.97 15.33 2.94
CA LYS A 160 -6.07 15.79 2.10
C LYS A 160 -5.62 16.14 0.68
N THR A 161 -4.46 16.80 0.53
CA THR A 161 -3.87 17.11 -0.79
C THR A 161 -3.51 15.83 -1.55
N ALA A 162 -2.88 14.88 -0.86
CA ALA A 162 -2.59 13.57 -1.41
C ALA A 162 -3.86 12.81 -1.84
N ALA A 163 -4.95 12.88 -1.04
CA ALA A 163 -6.23 12.26 -1.36
C ALA A 163 -6.96 12.90 -2.56
N ILE A 164 -6.85 14.22 -2.73
CA ILE A 164 -7.41 14.90 -3.92
C ILE A 164 -6.67 14.45 -5.18
N LEU A 165 -5.33 14.42 -5.17
CA LEU A 165 -4.54 13.87 -6.28
C LEU A 165 -4.95 12.42 -6.56
N GLN A 166 -5.03 11.61 -5.52
CA GLN A 166 -5.46 10.21 -5.61
C GLN A 166 -6.82 10.07 -6.31
N THR A 167 -7.81 10.89 -5.91
CA THR A 167 -9.14 10.87 -6.48
C THR A 167 -9.13 11.14 -7.98
N VAL A 168 -8.45 12.21 -8.40
CA VAL A 168 -8.38 12.58 -9.82
C VAL A 168 -7.73 11.47 -10.64
N LEU A 169 -6.59 10.96 -10.19
CA LEU A 169 -5.84 9.95 -10.92
C LEU A 169 -6.55 8.58 -10.92
N THR A 170 -7.19 8.19 -9.81
CA THR A 170 -7.97 6.95 -9.73
C THR A 170 -9.20 7.00 -10.65
N CYS A 171 -9.85 8.16 -10.78
CA CYS A 171 -10.94 8.34 -11.75
C CYS A 171 -10.44 8.21 -13.19
N ILE A 172 -9.24 8.71 -13.51
CA ILE A 172 -8.66 8.60 -14.87
C ILE A 172 -8.34 7.14 -15.19
N ILE A 173 -7.60 6.43 -14.32
CA ILE A 173 -7.23 5.03 -14.59
C ILE A 173 -8.44 4.10 -14.55
N GLY A 174 -9.33 4.26 -13.57
CA GLY A 174 -10.56 3.49 -13.48
C GLY A 174 -11.48 3.75 -14.68
N GLY A 175 -11.60 5.02 -15.09
CA GLY A 175 -12.35 5.41 -16.29
C GLY A 175 -11.79 4.82 -17.57
N ALA A 176 -10.45 4.77 -17.73
CA ALA A 176 -9.81 4.12 -18.87
C ALA A 176 -10.10 2.61 -18.92
N GLY A 177 -10.07 1.92 -17.76
CA GLY A 177 -10.42 0.50 -17.67
C GLY A 177 -11.90 0.25 -17.97
N ILE A 178 -12.81 1.07 -17.40
CA ILE A 178 -14.25 0.98 -17.68
C ILE A 178 -14.52 1.24 -19.16
N LEU A 179 -13.83 2.21 -19.77
CA LEU A 179 -13.98 2.49 -21.20
C LEU A 179 -13.57 1.29 -22.06
N LEU A 180 -12.49 0.58 -21.71
CA LEU A 180 -12.10 -0.67 -22.37
C LEU A 180 -13.18 -1.75 -22.22
N ILE A 181 -13.69 -1.94 -21.00
CA ILE A 181 -14.75 -2.95 -20.73
C ILE A 181 -15.99 -2.63 -21.56
N VAL A 182 -16.47 -1.40 -21.56
CA VAL A 182 -17.63 -0.98 -22.35
C VAL A 182 -17.38 -1.14 -23.86
N ALA A 183 -16.21 -0.72 -24.34
CA ALA A 183 -15.86 -0.86 -25.75
C ALA A 183 -15.76 -2.33 -26.18
N SER A 184 -15.28 -3.22 -25.31
CA SER A 184 -15.20 -4.65 -25.58
C SER A 184 -16.58 -5.29 -25.72
N VAL A 185 -17.58 -4.84 -24.96
CA VAL A 185 -18.97 -5.31 -25.08
C VAL A 185 -19.60 -4.85 -26.40
N ILE A 186 -19.26 -3.66 -26.87
CA ILE A 186 -19.87 -3.08 -28.10
C ILE A 186 -19.18 -3.60 -29.36
N ASN A 187 -17.86 -3.68 -29.36
CA ASN A 187 -17.02 -3.92 -30.55
C ASN A 187 -16.28 -5.27 -30.52
N GLY A 188 -16.31 -5.99 -29.39
CA GLY A 188 -15.72 -7.32 -29.27
C GLY A 188 -16.63 -8.41 -29.81
N THR A 189 -16.08 -9.59 -29.97
CA THR A 189 -16.83 -10.79 -30.40
C THR A 189 -16.43 -12.01 -29.56
N VAL A 190 -17.42 -12.89 -29.35
CA VAL A 190 -17.20 -14.19 -28.67
C VAL A 190 -16.25 -15.09 -29.48
N ASP A 191 -16.23 -14.93 -30.81
CA ASP A 191 -15.36 -15.71 -31.69
C ASP A 191 -13.87 -15.49 -31.38
N ASN A 192 -13.50 -14.34 -30.85
CA ASN A 192 -12.13 -14.09 -30.38
C ASN A 192 -11.70 -14.98 -29.21
N LEU A 193 -12.65 -15.55 -28.46
CA LEU A 193 -12.35 -16.49 -27.38
C LEU A 193 -11.98 -17.89 -27.86
N ASP A 194 -12.25 -18.21 -29.13
CA ASP A 194 -11.93 -19.52 -29.69
C ASP A 194 -10.42 -19.79 -29.59
N GLY A 195 -10.10 -20.95 -28.99
CA GLY A 195 -8.72 -21.35 -28.74
C GLY A 195 -8.01 -20.67 -27.56
N GLN A 196 -8.67 -19.72 -26.85
CA GLN A 196 -8.07 -19.04 -25.69
C GLN A 196 -8.97 -18.98 -24.44
N ILE A 197 -10.08 -19.72 -24.40
CA ILE A 197 -10.91 -19.79 -23.18
C ILE A 197 -10.07 -20.28 -22.00
N PHE A 198 -9.32 -21.35 -22.21
CA PHE A 198 -8.35 -21.91 -21.27
C PHE A 198 -7.01 -22.17 -21.97
N ALA A 199 -5.91 -22.10 -21.22
CA ALA A 199 -4.56 -22.28 -21.78
C ALA A 199 -4.22 -23.73 -22.21
N GLY A 200 -4.94 -24.72 -21.68
CA GLY A 200 -4.67 -26.13 -21.95
C GLY A 200 -5.85 -26.84 -22.62
N THR A 201 -5.56 -28.03 -23.16
CA THR A 201 -6.54 -28.89 -23.85
C THR A 201 -7.22 -29.89 -22.92
N THR A 202 -6.71 -30.08 -21.69
CA THR A 202 -7.25 -31.03 -20.71
C THR A 202 -7.63 -30.34 -19.40
N ALA A 203 -8.63 -30.86 -18.69
CA ALA A 203 -9.09 -30.29 -17.42
C ALA A 203 -7.95 -30.18 -16.39
N GLY A 204 -7.07 -31.15 -16.30
CA GLY A 204 -5.93 -31.13 -15.36
C GLY A 204 -4.94 -30.00 -15.65
N VAL A 205 -4.62 -29.75 -16.92
CA VAL A 205 -3.75 -28.64 -17.33
C VAL A 205 -4.42 -27.31 -17.05
N ASN A 206 -5.71 -27.19 -17.34
CA ASN A 206 -6.47 -25.96 -17.08
C ASN A 206 -6.56 -25.62 -15.59
N ILE A 207 -6.82 -26.60 -14.72
CA ILE A 207 -6.84 -26.40 -13.26
C ILE A 207 -5.46 -25.94 -12.78
N LYS A 208 -4.36 -26.57 -13.25
CA LYS A 208 -3.00 -26.16 -12.90
C LYS A 208 -2.71 -24.72 -13.34
N ALA A 209 -3.14 -24.34 -14.53
CA ALA A 209 -2.98 -23.00 -15.09
C ALA A 209 -3.77 -21.95 -14.25
N ILE A 210 -5.04 -22.23 -13.92
CA ILE A 210 -5.88 -21.39 -13.06
C ILE A 210 -5.24 -21.21 -11.68
N ILE A 211 -4.77 -22.30 -11.04
CA ILE A 211 -4.07 -22.23 -9.75
C ILE A 211 -2.79 -21.40 -9.87
N GLY A 212 -2.06 -21.52 -10.97
CA GLY A 212 -0.85 -20.73 -11.23
C GLY A 212 -1.14 -19.23 -11.33
N VAL A 213 -2.27 -18.82 -11.94
CA VAL A 213 -2.71 -17.42 -11.96
C VAL A 213 -3.22 -17.00 -10.58
N ALA A 214 -4.00 -17.86 -9.90
CA ALA A 214 -4.50 -17.58 -8.55
C ALA A 214 -3.38 -17.37 -7.52
N ALA A 215 -2.27 -18.07 -7.66
CA ALA A 215 -1.13 -17.94 -6.76
C ALA A 215 -0.41 -16.58 -6.89
N MET A 216 -0.39 -15.99 -8.09
CA MET A 216 0.26 -14.70 -8.34
C MET A 216 -0.69 -13.50 -8.18
N SER A 217 -2.00 -13.69 -8.33
CA SER A 217 -2.97 -12.58 -8.34
C SER A 217 -3.09 -11.81 -7.02
N PRO A 218 -2.86 -12.36 -5.80
CA PRO A 218 -2.91 -11.61 -4.55
C PRO A 218 -1.97 -10.39 -4.51
N PHE A 219 -0.84 -10.47 -5.22
CA PHE A 219 0.09 -9.36 -5.39
C PHE A 219 -0.60 -8.09 -5.92
N TYR A 220 -1.51 -8.25 -6.89
CA TYR A 220 -2.20 -7.13 -7.52
C TYR A 220 -3.34 -6.54 -6.66
N PHE A 221 -3.63 -7.15 -5.52
CA PHE A 221 -4.61 -6.67 -4.54
C PHE A 221 -3.98 -6.03 -3.30
N ILE A 222 -2.64 -5.91 -3.23
CA ILE A 222 -1.96 -5.18 -2.16
C ILE A 222 -2.34 -3.70 -2.28
N GLY A 223 -2.76 -3.08 -1.15
CA GLY A 223 -3.12 -1.65 -1.12
C GLY A 223 -4.36 -1.35 -0.25
N PHE A 224 -5.26 -2.30 0.00
CA PHE A 224 -6.38 -2.10 0.94
C PHE A 224 -5.88 -1.85 2.38
N ASP A 225 -4.73 -2.37 2.73
CA ASP A 225 -4.02 -2.28 3.98
C ASP A 225 -3.45 -0.88 4.28
N VAL A 226 -3.47 0.03 3.32
CA VAL A 226 -3.17 1.45 3.54
C VAL A 226 -4.26 2.15 4.37
N ILE A 227 -5.53 1.68 4.33
CA ILE A 227 -6.62 2.25 5.12
C ILE A 227 -6.32 2.23 6.62
N PRO A 228 -5.97 1.09 7.25
CA PRO A 228 -5.65 1.04 8.67
C PRO A 228 -4.42 1.88 9.04
N GLN A 229 -3.47 2.09 8.14
CA GLN A 229 -2.31 2.94 8.40
C GLN A 229 -2.72 4.40 8.66
N ALA A 230 -3.70 4.90 7.93
CA ALA A 230 -4.19 6.27 8.03
C ALA A 230 -5.44 6.42 8.93
N ALA A 231 -5.76 5.43 9.76
CA ALA A 231 -7.03 5.35 10.47
C ALA A 231 -7.35 6.58 11.34
N GLU A 232 -6.35 7.22 11.94
CA GLU A 232 -6.54 8.45 12.74
C GLU A 232 -6.89 9.69 11.89
N GLU A 233 -6.57 9.67 10.59
CA GLU A 233 -6.89 10.78 9.67
C GLU A 233 -8.29 10.65 9.05
N ILE A 234 -9.00 9.54 9.35
CA ILE A 234 -10.30 9.20 8.77
C ILE A 234 -11.43 9.86 9.58
N ASN A 235 -12.28 10.60 8.88
CA ASN A 235 -13.45 11.26 9.44
C ASN A 235 -14.76 10.55 9.05
N VAL A 236 -14.86 9.27 9.42
CA VAL A 236 -16.08 8.46 9.26
C VAL A 236 -16.22 7.48 10.43
N PRO A 237 -17.44 7.04 10.75
CA PRO A 237 -17.67 6.06 11.81
C PRO A 237 -16.85 4.76 11.58
N PRO A 238 -16.26 4.15 12.62
CA PRO A 238 -15.40 2.97 12.51
C PRO A 238 -16.03 1.80 11.75
N LYS A 239 -17.34 1.54 11.96
CA LYS A 239 -18.07 0.51 11.20
C LYS A 239 -18.02 0.75 9.69
N LYS A 240 -18.09 2.00 9.26
CA LYS A 240 -18.07 2.38 7.84
C LYS A 240 -16.68 2.18 7.23
N ILE A 241 -15.61 2.34 8.02
CA ILE A 241 -14.23 2.07 7.59
C ILE A 241 -14.09 0.59 7.17
N GLY A 242 -14.56 -0.36 8.01
CA GLY A 242 -14.54 -1.78 7.68
C GLY A 242 -15.31 -2.12 6.40
N ASN A 243 -16.50 -1.53 6.21
CA ASN A 243 -17.30 -1.74 4.99
C ASN A 243 -16.56 -1.22 3.74
N ILE A 244 -15.92 -0.04 3.82
CA ILE A 244 -15.21 0.56 2.68
C ILE A 244 -13.97 -0.28 2.33
N LEU A 245 -13.27 -0.80 3.33
CA LEU A 245 -12.12 -1.68 3.12
C LEU A 245 -12.53 -2.92 2.31
N ILE A 246 -13.60 -3.59 2.70
CA ILE A 246 -14.11 -4.76 1.97
C ILE A 246 -14.61 -4.36 0.57
N LEU A 247 -15.31 -3.24 0.45
CA LEU A 247 -15.78 -2.73 -0.83
C LEU A 247 -14.62 -2.48 -1.80
N SER A 248 -13.52 -1.91 -1.33
CA SER A 248 -12.33 -1.66 -2.17
C SER A 248 -11.73 -2.94 -2.75
N VAL A 249 -11.65 -4.01 -1.93
CA VAL A 249 -11.18 -5.33 -2.38
C VAL A 249 -12.11 -5.91 -3.42
N VAL A 250 -13.43 -5.92 -3.17
CA VAL A 250 -14.42 -6.46 -4.11
C VAL A 250 -14.39 -5.72 -5.44
N LEU A 251 -14.32 -4.39 -5.41
CA LEU A 251 -14.21 -3.58 -6.63
C LEU A 251 -12.93 -3.90 -7.43
N ALA A 252 -11.81 -4.10 -6.76
CA ALA A 252 -10.56 -4.47 -7.43
C ALA A 252 -10.65 -5.85 -8.10
N VAL A 253 -11.23 -6.85 -7.43
CA VAL A 253 -11.43 -8.19 -8.00
C VAL A 253 -12.31 -8.13 -9.24
N ILE A 254 -13.43 -7.41 -9.16
CA ILE A 254 -14.34 -7.21 -10.29
C ILE A 254 -13.61 -6.51 -11.44
N PHE A 255 -12.89 -5.43 -11.17
CA PHE A 255 -12.16 -4.67 -12.16
C PHE A 255 -11.16 -5.55 -12.93
N TYR A 256 -10.31 -6.30 -12.22
CA TYR A 256 -9.32 -7.17 -12.85
C TYR A 256 -9.96 -8.27 -13.70
N ALA A 257 -10.99 -8.95 -13.18
CA ALA A 257 -11.68 -10.01 -13.91
C ALA A 257 -12.30 -9.47 -15.21
N PHE A 258 -12.98 -8.33 -15.15
CA PHE A 258 -13.61 -7.74 -16.33
C PHE A 258 -12.59 -7.19 -17.34
N VAL A 259 -11.47 -6.62 -16.91
CA VAL A 259 -10.39 -6.19 -17.83
C VAL A 259 -9.79 -7.37 -18.57
N ILE A 260 -9.53 -8.51 -17.89
CA ILE A 260 -9.01 -9.72 -18.53
C ILE A 260 -9.98 -10.21 -19.59
N ILE A 261 -11.27 -10.29 -19.25
CA ILE A 261 -12.34 -10.72 -20.19
C ILE A 261 -12.44 -9.74 -21.36
N ALA A 262 -12.39 -8.43 -21.10
CA ALA A 262 -12.48 -7.40 -22.12
C ALA A 262 -11.37 -7.51 -23.18
N VAL A 263 -10.13 -7.78 -22.76
CA VAL A 263 -9.01 -8.01 -23.67
C VAL A 263 -9.27 -9.21 -24.58
N GLY A 264 -9.72 -10.35 -24.00
CA GLY A 264 -10.02 -11.55 -24.78
C GLY A 264 -11.21 -11.42 -25.73
N PHE A 265 -12.18 -10.54 -25.44
CA PHE A 265 -13.31 -10.25 -26.36
C PHE A 265 -12.88 -9.44 -27.59
N VAL A 266 -11.81 -8.62 -27.45
CA VAL A 266 -11.36 -7.70 -28.53
C VAL A 266 -10.23 -8.30 -29.36
N MET A 267 -9.37 -9.12 -28.75
CA MET A 267 -8.17 -9.67 -29.41
C MET A 267 -8.23 -11.19 -29.45
N ASN A 268 -7.92 -11.78 -30.62
CA ASN A 268 -7.74 -13.21 -30.78
C ASN A 268 -6.36 -13.67 -30.23
N PRO A 269 -6.11 -15.00 -30.06
CA PRO A 269 -4.85 -15.51 -29.52
C PRO A 269 -3.61 -15.03 -30.27
N GLY A 270 -3.67 -14.97 -31.60
CA GLY A 270 -2.55 -14.53 -32.44
C GLY A 270 -2.20 -13.06 -32.20
N ASP A 271 -3.22 -12.21 -32.08
CA ASP A 271 -3.03 -10.78 -31.83
C ASP A 271 -2.46 -10.53 -30.42
N ILE A 272 -2.87 -11.31 -29.42
CA ILE A 272 -2.34 -11.20 -28.05
C ILE A 272 -0.87 -11.55 -28.02
N ILE A 273 -0.46 -12.66 -28.66
CA ILE A 273 0.95 -13.09 -28.75
C ILE A 273 1.77 -12.04 -29.49
N ALA A 274 1.29 -11.58 -30.66
CA ALA A 274 1.98 -10.55 -31.44
C ALA A 274 2.15 -9.24 -30.66
N SER A 275 1.13 -8.79 -29.92
CA SER A 275 1.20 -7.62 -29.06
C SER A 275 2.18 -7.81 -27.90
N GLN A 276 2.17 -8.99 -27.27
CA GLN A 276 3.08 -9.31 -26.17
C GLN A 276 4.55 -9.26 -26.62
N GLU A 277 4.85 -9.76 -27.82
CA GLU A 277 6.19 -9.74 -28.40
C GLU A 277 6.61 -8.34 -28.87
N ALA A 278 5.69 -7.57 -29.46
CA ALA A 278 5.99 -6.28 -30.06
C ALA A 278 6.07 -5.14 -29.03
N THR A 279 5.09 -5.03 -28.14
CA THR A 279 4.95 -3.90 -27.22
C THR A 279 4.98 -4.32 -25.74
N GLY A 280 4.56 -5.54 -25.42
CA GLY A 280 4.30 -5.98 -24.05
C GLY A 280 3.12 -5.26 -23.38
N LEU A 281 2.32 -4.50 -24.15
CA LEU A 281 1.20 -3.69 -23.65
C LEU A 281 -0.14 -4.15 -24.23
N VAL A 282 -0.43 -5.44 -24.10
CA VAL A 282 -1.61 -6.09 -24.69
C VAL A 282 -2.92 -5.36 -24.37
N THR A 283 -3.08 -4.83 -23.17
CA THR A 283 -4.28 -4.07 -22.79
C THR A 283 -4.41 -2.75 -23.54
N ALA A 284 -3.29 -2.08 -23.83
CA ALA A 284 -3.30 -0.85 -24.62
C ALA A 284 -3.62 -1.13 -26.09
N ASP A 285 -3.07 -2.22 -26.64
CA ASP A 285 -3.35 -2.66 -28.01
C ASP A 285 -4.80 -3.17 -28.15
N ALA A 286 -5.35 -3.82 -27.12
CA ALA A 286 -6.79 -4.16 -27.05
C ALA A 286 -7.68 -2.93 -27.13
N MET A 287 -7.33 -1.85 -26.42
CA MET A 287 -8.06 -0.59 -26.51
C MET A 287 -7.96 0.02 -27.91
N ALA A 288 -6.78 -0.04 -28.56
CA ALA A 288 -6.62 0.41 -29.94
C ALA A 288 -7.47 -0.41 -30.91
N ALA A 289 -7.52 -1.73 -30.75
CA ALA A 289 -8.31 -2.63 -31.55
C ALA A 289 -9.82 -2.39 -31.34
N ALA A 290 -10.28 -2.22 -30.10
CA ALA A 290 -11.68 -1.95 -29.78
C ALA A 290 -12.23 -0.69 -30.47
N PHE A 291 -11.41 0.33 -30.63
CA PHE A 291 -11.79 1.59 -31.29
C PHE A 291 -11.24 1.75 -32.72
N ASN A 292 -10.54 0.74 -33.22
CA ASN A 292 -9.87 0.76 -34.51
C ASN A 292 -8.97 2.01 -34.72
N THR A 293 -8.29 2.45 -33.65
CA THR A 293 -7.36 3.60 -33.69
C THR A 293 -6.26 3.52 -32.63
N LYS A 294 -5.01 3.70 -33.06
CA LYS A 294 -3.83 3.70 -32.18
C LYS A 294 -3.83 4.82 -31.12
N ILE A 295 -4.64 5.86 -31.29
CA ILE A 295 -4.74 6.94 -30.30
C ILE A 295 -5.31 6.39 -28.99
N MET A 296 -6.21 5.44 -29.05
CA MET A 296 -6.84 4.87 -27.85
C MET A 296 -5.89 4.00 -27.03
N ALA A 297 -4.85 3.43 -27.60
CA ALA A 297 -3.75 2.82 -26.84
C ALA A 297 -3.11 3.83 -25.88
N LYS A 298 -2.92 5.09 -26.32
CA LYS A 298 -2.34 6.14 -25.48
C LYS A 298 -3.23 6.49 -24.29
N VAL A 299 -4.55 6.34 -24.40
CA VAL A 299 -5.49 6.55 -23.28
C VAL A 299 -5.21 5.56 -22.16
N ILE A 300 -5.04 4.27 -22.49
CA ILE A 300 -4.66 3.24 -21.50
C ILE A 300 -3.28 3.50 -20.92
N ILE A 301 -2.31 3.90 -21.74
CA ILE A 301 -0.95 4.19 -21.26
C ILE A 301 -0.95 5.39 -20.30
N VAL A 302 -1.66 6.46 -20.61
CA VAL A 302 -1.80 7.63 -19.73
C VAL A 302 -2.58 7.26 -18.46
N GLY A 303 -3.66 6.47 -18.59
CA GLY A 303 -4.37 5.92 -17.45
C GLY A 303 -3.45 5.09 -16.54
N GLY A 304 -2.63 4.23 -17.13
CA GLY A 304 -1.64 3.44 -16.40
C GLY A 304 -0.57 4.28 -15.69
N MET A 305 -0.10 5.39 -16.32
CA MET A 305 0.78 6.35 -15.65
C MET A 305 0.11 6.96 -14.41
N CYS A 306 -1.19 7.28 -14.50
CA CYS A 306 -1.96 7.71 -13.33
C CYS A 306 -2.00 6.62 -12.26
N GLY A 307 -2.12 5.35 -12.66
CA GLY A 307 -2.10 4.20 -11.76
C GLY A 307 -0.78 4.00 -11.03
N ILE A 308 0.35 4.29 -11.67
CA ILE A 308 1.66 4.31 -11.00
C ILE A 308 1.67 5.36 -9.90
N VAL A 309 1.23 6.57 -10.20
CA VAL A 309 1.22 7.66 -9.22
C VAL A 309 0.25 7.37 -8.08
N THR A 310 -0.90 6.72 -8.34
CA THR A 310 -1.85 6.37 -7.28
C THR A 310 -1.32 5.30 -6.33
N SER A 311 -0.70 4.24 -6.83
CA SER A 311 -0.08 3.22 -5.98
C SER A 311 1.10 3.82 -5.20
N TRP A 312 1.99 4.54 -5.87
CA TRP A 312 3.12 5.22 -5.22
C TRP A 312 2.69 6.15 -4.07
N ASN A 313 1.70 7.02 -4.34
CA ASN A 313 1.16 7.95 -3.35
C ASN A 313 0.58 7.21 -2.13
N SER A 314 -0.20 6.15 -2.36
CA SER A 314 -0.81 5.35 -1.29
C SER A 314 0.23 4.63 -0.43
N PHE A 315 1.25 4.02 -1.05
CA PHE A 315 2.28 3.30 -0.30
C PHE A 315 3.26 4.24 0.43
N LEU A 316 3.50 5.44 -0.09
CA LEU A 316 4.24 6.47 0.61
C LEU A 316 3.46 6.95 1.84
N LEU A 317 2.14 7.13 1.70
CA LEU A 317 1.24 7.46 2.79
C LEU A 317 1.25 6.35 3.84
N GLY A 318 0.97 5.11 3.49
CA GLY A 318 0.94 3.96 4.41
C GLY A 318 2.27 3.73 5.12
N GLY A 319 3.37 3.66 4.36
CA GLY A 319 4.71 3.40 4.89
C GLY A 319 5.16 4.46 5.90
N SER A 320 4.86 5.73 5.65
CA SER A 320 5.21 6.81 6.58
C SER A 320 4.44 6.74 7.90
N ARG A 321 3.16 6.31 7.88
CA ARG A 321 2.34 6.13 9.09
C ARG A 321 2.75 4.88 9.87
N ALA A 322 3.07 3.79 9.19
CA ALA A 322 3.62 2.60 9.82
C ALA A 322 4.94 2.91 10.56
N MET A 323 5.86 3.63 9.91
CA MET A 323 7.10 4.07 10.55
C MET A 323 6.85 5.05 11.71
N TYR A 324 5.91 5.97 11.56
CA TYR A 324 5.52 6.88 12.65
C TYR A 324 5.06 6.09 13.88
N SER A 325 4.16 5.14 13.73
CA SER A 325 3.62 4.33 14.82
C SER A 325 4.70 3.49 15.53
N MET A 326 5.63 2.88 14.76
CA MET A 326 6.80 2.21 15.33
C MET A 326 7.70 3.16 16.14
N ALA A 327 7.93 4.38 15.63
CA ALA A 327 8.75 5.37 16.30
C ALA A 327 8.07 5.95 17.55
N GLU A 328 6.75 6.09 17.53
CA GLU A 328 5.96 6.49 18.68
C GLU A 328 6.05 5.48 19.81
N SER A 329 6.08 4.19 19.47
CA SER A 329 6.33 3.09 20.41
C SER A 329 7.82 2.86 20.72
N TYR A 330 8.72 3.77 20.34
CA TYR A 330 10.17 3.68 20.56
C TYR A 330 10.84 2.43 19.96
N MET A 331 10.22 1.77 18.98
CA MET A 331 10.77 0.59 18.32
C MET A 331 11.80 0.94 17.24
N ILE A 332 11.68 2.15 16.66
CA ILE A 332 12.68 2.79 15.80
C ILE A 332 12.98 4.19 16.35
N PRO A 333 14.02 4.90 15.87
CA PRO A 333 14.38 6.21 16.43
C PRO A 333 13.20 7.17 16.50
N LYS A 334 12.99 7.78 17.67
CA LYS A 334 11.89 8.76 17.94
C LYS A 334 11.84 9.92 16.94
N PHE A 335 12.93 10.19 16.26
CA PHE A 335 13.02 11.17 15.18
C PHE A 335 11.94 10.99 14.11
N PHE A 336 11.54 9.75 13.82
CA PHE A 336 10.50 9.44 12.83
C PHE A 336 9.08 9.69 13.33
N ALA A 337 8.87 9.89 14.64
CA ALA A 337 7.59 10.26 15.22
C ALA A 337 7.30 11.78 15.17
N LYS A 338 8.13 12.57 14.47
CA LYS A 338 7.92 14.01 14.36
C LYS A 338 6.89 14.33 13.29
N LEU A 339 5.78 14.96 13.71
CA LEU A 339 4.74 15.48 12.81
C LEU A 339 5.06 16.90 12.33
N HIS A 340 4.59 17.23 11.13
CA HIS A 340 4.64 18.61 10.61
C HIS A 340 3.77 19.53 11.48
N PRO A 341 4.23 20.70 11.90
CA PRO A 341 3.48 21.57 12.81
C PRO A 341 2.08 21.94 12.32
N LYS A 342 1.95 22.26 11.02
CA LYS A 342 0.69 22.69 10.39
C LYS A 342 -0.10 21.52 9.79
N HIS A 343 0.57 20.63 9.05
CA HIS A 343 -0.10 19.60 8.24
C HIS A 343 -0.30 18.27 8.97
N LYS A 344 0.34 18.11 10.14
CA LYS A 344 0.25 16.91 10.98
C LYS A 344 0.61 15.61 10.22
N THR A 345 1.56 15.68 9.30
CA THR A 345 2.10 14.55 8.53
C THR A 345 3.46 14.11 9.10
N PRO A 346 3.84 12.82 9.04
CA PRO A 346 5.12 12.31 9.57
C PRO A 346 6.29 12.63 8.62
N VAL A 347 6.77 13.89 8.67
CA VAL A 347 7.73 14.48 7.71
C VAL A 347 9.00 13.66 7.57
N ASN A 348 9.60 13.25 8.70
CA ASN A 348 10.90 12.58 8.67
C ASN A 348 10.82 11.16 8.07
N ALA A 349 9.70 10.45 8.30
CA ALA A 349 9.42 9.18 7.66
C ALA A 349 9.19 9.36 6.15
N LEU A 350 8.40 10.38 5.75
CA LEU A 350 8.18 10.73 4.34
C LEU A 350 9.48 11.08 3.63
N ILE A 351 10.36 11.86 4.26
CA ILE A 351 11.67 12.22 3.68
C ILE A 351 12.54 10.98 3.50
N LEU A 352 12.59 10.08 4.50
CA LEU A 352 13.40 8.86 4.37
C LEU A 352 12.92 7.99 3.21
N ILE A 353 11.61 7.70 3.14
CA ILE A 353 11.06 6.89 2.05
C ILE A 353 11.25 7.63 0.71
N GLY A 354 11.03 8.95 0.67
CA GLY A 354 11.26 9.78 -0.51
C GLY A 354 12.70 9.73 -1.01
N ILE A 355 13.68 9.78 -0.12
CA ILE A 355 15.10 9.62 -0.48
C ILE A 355 15.37 8.22 -1.04
N LEU A 356 14.85 7.17 -0.41
CA LEU A 356 15.01 5.80 -0.91
C LEU A 356 14.40 5.65 -2.32
N THR A 357 13.24 6.24 -2.56
CA THR A 357 12.59 6.22 -3.88
C THR A 357 13.36 7.03 -4.93
N MET A 358 14.01 8.13 -4.55
CA MET A 358 14.90 8.90 -5.45
C MET A 358 16.21 8.19 -5.75
N LEU A 359 16.71 7.38 -4.83
CA LEU A 359 17.95 6.61 -5.01
C LEU A 359 17.74 5.29 -5.77
N ALA A 360 16.58 4.67 -5.64
CA ALA A 360 16.28 3.37 -6.24
C ALA A 360 16.51 3.31 -7.77
N PRO A 361 16.18 4.34 -8.59
CA PRO A 361 16.43 4.35 -10.02
C PRO A 361 17.89 4.18 -10.43
N PHE A 362 18.85 4.57 -9.60
CA PHE A 362 20.28 4.37 -9.89
C PHE A 362 20.68 2.88 -9.96
N ALA A 363 19.92 2.01 -9.33
CA ALA A 363 20.16 0.57 -9.31
C ALA A 363 19.62 -0.17 -10.54
N GLY A 364 18.87 0.50 -11.42
CA GLY A 364 18.31 -0.04 -12.64
C GLY A 364 17.09 -0.93 -12.42
N ARG A 365 16.32 -1.17 -13.48
CA ARG A 365 15.02 -1.85 -13.43
C ARG A 365 15.07 -3.28 -12.86
N LYS A 366 16.14 -4.04 -13.13
CA LYS A 366 16.23 -5.44 -12.72
C LYS A 366 16.35 -5.61 -11.20
N MET A 367 17.14 -4.74 -10.55
CA MET A 367 17.24 -4.74 -9.09
C MET A 367 15.91 -4.35 -8.42
N LEU A 368 15.11 -3.51 -9.07
CA LEU A 368 13.82 -3.08 -8.54
C LEU A 368 12.75 -4.17 -8.59
N VAL A 369 12.81 -5.05 -9.59
CA VAL A 369 11.98 -6.27 -9.59
C VAL A 369 12.29 -7.10 -8.35
N TRP A 370 13.58 -7.32 -8.03
CA TRP A 370 13.98 -8.05 -6.83
C TRP A 370 13.50 -7.37 -5.53
N ILE A 371 13.61 -6.04 -5.44
CA ILE A 371 13.12 -5.29 -4.28
C ILE A 371 11.59 -5.43 -4.17
N SER A 372 10.86 -5.36 -5.29
CA SER A 372 9.41 -5.52 -5.33
C SER A 372 8.98 -6.91 -4.86
N ASP A 373 9.62 -7.96 -5.35
CA ASP A 373 9.28 -9.34 -4.97
C ASP A 373 9.58 -9.61 -3.49
N ALA A 374 10.71 -9.09 -2.98
CA ALA A 374 11.01 -9.11 -1.56
C ALA A 374 9.97 -8.34 -0.72
N GLY A 375 9.49 -7.21 -1.23
CA GLY A 375 8.44 -6.41 -0.59
C GLY A 375 7.08 -7.12 -0.55
N ASN A 376 6.73 -7.80 -1.64
CA ASN A 376 5.50 -8.58 -1.72
C ASN A 376 5.47 -9.74 -0.72
N PHE A 377 6.60 -10.42 -0.57
CA PHE A 377 6.78 -11.39 0.51
C PHE A 377 6.54 -10.74 1.88
N GLY A 378 7.07 -9.53 2.12
CA GLY A 378 6.88 -8.78 3.35
C GLY A 378 5.41 -8.48 3.64
N CYS A 379 4.64 -8.02 2.63
CA CYS A 379 3.20 -7.78 2.75
C CYS A 379 2.45 -9.07 3.09
N CYS A 380 2.69 -10.16 2.34
CA CYS A 380 2.02 -11.45 2.59
C CYS A 380 2.32 -11.98 3.99
N PHE A 381 3.55 -11.81 4.46
CA PHE A 381 3.94 -12.19 5.81
C PHE A 381 3.21 -11.36 6.87
N ALA A 382 3.10 -10.05 6.69
CA ALA A 382 2.34 -9.18 7.58
C ALA A 382 0.84 -9.54 7.59
N TYR A 383 0.25 -9.84 6.43
CA TYR A 383 -1.13 -10.31 6.33
C TYR A 383 -1.38 -11.59 7.14
N CYS A 384 -0.44 -12.54 7.10
CA CYS A 384 -0.51 -13.74 7.92
C CYS A 384 -0.46 -13.40 9.42
N MET A 385 0.42 -12.49 9.83
CA MET A 385 0.50 -12.04 11.23
C MET A 385 -0.76 -11.30 11.68
N VAL A 386 -1.39 -10.50 10.82
CA VAL A 386 -2.66 -9.82 11.14
C VAL A 386 -3.81 -10.81 11.24
N ALA A 387 -3.90 -11.81 10.34
CA ALA A 387 -4.89 -12.87 10.43
C ALA A 387 -4.74 -13.69 11.74
N LEU A 388 -3.50 -13.98 12.14
CA LEU A 388 -3.20 -14.59 13.46
C LEU A 388 -3.60 -13.67 14.61
N SER A 389 -3.29 -12.36 14.51
CA SER A 389 -3.68 -11.37 15.52
C SER A 389 -5.18 -11.32 15.72
N PHE A 390 -5.96 -11.35 14.63
CA PHE A 390 -7.41 -11.43 14.67
C PHE A 390 -7.90 -12.65 15.49
N MET A 391 -7.35 -13.83 15.21
CA MET A 391 -7.73 -15.06 15.91
C MET A 391 -7.33 -15.04 17.38
N ILE A 392 -6.16 -14.49 17.70
CA ILE A 392 -5.67 -14.33 19.08
C ILE A 392 -6.56 -13.35 19.86
N LEU A 393 -6.86 -12.17 19.30
CA LEU A 393 -7.66 -11.15 19.96
C LEU A 393 -9.12 -11.56 20.17
N ARG A 394 -9.68 -12.41 19.30
CA ARG A 394 -11.01 -12.97 19.51
C ARG A 394 -11.07 -13.90 20.73
N LYS A 395 -9.95 -14.50 21.14
CA LYS A 395 -9.82 -15.34 22.34
C LYS A 395 -9.35 -14.55 23.56
N LYS A 396 -8.38 -13.64 23.36
CA LYS A 396 -7.72 -12.90 24.45
C LYS A 396 -8.59 -11.74 24.96
N GLU A 397 -9.31 -11.09 24.06
CA GLU A 397 -10.15 -9.93 24.35
C GLU A 397 -11.57 -10.12 23.76
N PRO A 398 -12.38 -11.07 24.31
CA PRO A 398 -13.71 -11.38 23.76
C PRO A 398 -14.67 -10.19 23.85
N ASP A 399 -14.54 -9.35 24.88
CA ASP A 399 -15.40 -8.21 25.20
C ASP A 399 -14.97 -6.91 24.50
N MET A 400 -13.88 -6.93 23.71
CA MET A 400 -13.44 -5.77 22.93
C MET A 400 -14.60 -5.24 22.06
N PRO A 401 -14.91 -3.93 22.07
CA PRO A 401 -15.89 -3.33 21.18
C PRO A 401 -15.50 -3.55 19.71
N ARG A 402 -16.40 -4.11 18.90
CA ARG A 402 -16.20 -4.37 17.47
C ARG A 402 -17.35 -3.77 16.67
N PRO A 403 -17.25 -2.49 16.27
CA PRO A 403 -18.30 -1.82 15.51
C PRO A 403 -18.59 -2.50 14.16
N TYR A 404 -17.56 -3.05 13.51
CA TYR A 404 -17.66 -3.99 12.40
C TYR A 404 -17.28 -5.38 12.93
N LYS A 405 -18.18 -6.35 12.78
CA LYS A 405 -18.00 -7.70 13.32
C LYS A 405 -18.08 -8.74 12.22
N VAL A 406 -17.01 -9.48 12.01
CA VAL A 406 -16.94 -10.57 11.03
C VAL A 406 -17.88 -11.68 11.43
N PRO A 407 -18.82 -12.12 10.55
CA PRO A 407 -19.69 -13.26 10.81
C PRO A 407 -18.86 -14.55 10.88
N CYS A 408 -19.32 -15.54 11.61
CA CYS A 408 -18.65 -16.86 11.68
C CYS A 408 -17.12 -16.73 11.80
N TYR A 409 -16.63 -15.87 12.71
CA TYR A 409 -15.23 -15.47 12.80
C TYR A 409 -14.22 -16.62 12.79
N LYS A 410 -14.59 -17.79 13.35
CA LYS A 410 -13.73 -18.98 13.33
C LYS A 410 -13.47 -19.45 11.90
N PHE A 411 -14.49 -19.47 11.04
CA PHE A 411 -14.35 -19.86 9.64
C PHE A 411 -13.54 -18.81 8.86
N PHE A 412 -13.97 -17.54 8.89
CA PHE A 412 -13.28 -16.48 8.15
C PHE A 412 -11.84 -16.28 8.62
N GLY A 413 -11.60 -16.28 9.93
CA GLY A 413 -10.26 -16.12 10.49
C GLY A 413 -9.35 -17.33 10.19
N THR A 414 -9.87 -18.56 10.27
CA THR A 414 -9.09 -19.74 9.88
C THR A 414 -8.75 -19.73 8.40
N MET A 415 -9.71 -19.37 7.53
CA MET A 415 -9.46 -19.22 6.10
C MET A 415 -8.43 -18.12 5.82
N ALA A 416 -8.52 -16.97 6.49
CA ALA A 416 -7.54 -15.90 6.37
C ALA A 416 -6.11 -16.36 6.72
N VAL A 417 -5.95 -17.11 7.82
CA VAL A 417 -4.64 -17.67 8.22
C VAL A 417 -4.14 -18.69 7.18
N ILE A 418 -5.00 -19.60 6.72
CA ILE A 418 -4.61 -20.61 5.72
C ILE A 418 -4.22 -19.94 4.40
N MET A 419 -5.03 -18.98 3.91
CA MET A 419 -4.80 -18.33 2.63
C MET A 419 -3.56 -17.43 2.66
N SER A 420 -3.38 -16.61 3.71
CA SER A 420 -2.17 -15.81 3.86
C SER A 420 -0.93 -16.66 4.10
N GLY A 421 -1.03 -17.74 4.86
CA GLY A 421 0.04 -18.74 5.04
C GLY A 421 0.41 -19.43 3.72
N PHE A 422 -0.58 -19.75 2.88
CA PHE A 422 -0.34 -20.27 1.53
C PHE A 422 0.41 -19.24 0.67
N MET A 423 0.01 -17.97 0.70
CA MET A 423 0.71 -16.90 -0.03
C MET A 423 2.18 -16.82 0.39
N VAL A 424 2.47 -16.82 1.69
CA VAL A 424 3.85 -16.84 2.21
C VAL A 424 4.61 -18.09 1.74
N ALA A 425 3.97 -19.26 1.80
CA ALA A 425 4.58 -20.54 1.38
C ALA A 425 4.98 -20.52 -0.09
N MET A 426 4.19 -19.89 -0.98
CA MET A 426 4.50 -19.76 -2.41
C MET A 426 5.82 -19.04 -2.67
N TYR A 427 6.18 -18.04 -1.84
CA TYR A 427 7.48 -17.36 -1.93
C TYR A 427 8.64 -18.21 -1.40
N CYS A 428 8.37 -19.15 -0.50
CA CYS A 428 9.40 -19.97 0.15
C CYS A 428 9.68 -21.31 -0.58
N ILE A 429 8.67 -21.87 -1.31
CA ILE A 429 8.79 -23.21 -1.91
C ILE A 429 9.41 -23.11 -3.31
N PRO A 430 10.60 -23.68 -3.55
CA PRO A 430 11.21 -23.72 -4.88
C PRO A 430 10.31 -24.38 -5.92
N GLY A 431 10.18 -23.76 -7.09
CA GLY A 431 9.35 -24.30 -8.19
C GLY A 431 7.86 -24.00 -8.07
N SER A 432 7.42 -23.21 -7.09
CA SER A 432 6.03 -22.75 -6.98
C SER A 432 5.61 -21.79 -8.09
N GLY A 433 6.58 -21.22 -8.82
CA GLY A 433 6.36 -20.19 -9.85
C GLY A 433 6.26 -18.76 -9.29
N GLY A 434 6.26 -18.60 -7.96
CA GLY A 434 6.35 -17.32 -7.25
C GLY A 434 7.49 -17.30 -6.22
N ASN A 435 8.33 -18.33 -6.19
CA ASN A 435 9.41 -18.45 -5.21
C ASN A 435 10.49 -17.39 -5.40
N LEU A 436 10.96 -16.84 -4.29
CA LEU A 436 12.06 -15.88 -4.28
C LEU A 436 13.37 -16.52 -4.74
N ILE A 437 14.10 -15.81 -5.59
CA ILE A 437 15.46 -16.16 -5.99
C ILE A 437 16.47 -15.68 -4.93
N LEU A 438 17.73 -16.10 -5.06
CA LEU A 438 18.78 -15.76 -4.09
C LEU A 438 18.91 -14.24 -3.87
N GLN A 439 18.84 -13.44 -4.92
CA GLN A 439 18.97 -11.99 -4.84
C GLN A 439 17.85 -11.35 -4.02
N GLU A 440 16.63 -11.85 -4.19
CA GLU A 440 15.44 -11.39 -3.45
C GLU A 440 15.51 -11.80 -1.97
N TRP A 441 15.97 -13.02 -1.70
CA TRP A 441 16.25 -13.44 -0.32
C TRP A 441 17.33 -12.59 0.34
N LEU A 442 18.38 -12.19 -0.39
CA LEU A 442 19.39 -11.27 0.15
C LEU A 442 18.81 -9.90 0.50
N MET A 443 17.81 -9.40 -0.27
CA MET A 443 17.08 -8.17 0.07
C MET A 443 16.25 -8.34 1.36
N VAL A 444 15.49 -9.42 1.49
CA VAL A 444 14.70 -9.74 2.70
C VAL A 444 15.63 -9.88 3.92
N LEU A 445 16.74 -10.59 3.79
CA LEU A 445 17.70 -10.79 4.87
C LEU A 445 18.41 -9.48 5.26
N GLY A 446 18.81 -8.66 4.27
CA GLY A 446 19.41 -7.35 4.51
C GLY A 446 18.45 -6.41 5.25
N TRP A 447 17.18 -6.36 4.82
CA TRP A 447 16.15 -5.60 5.50
C TRP A 447 15.89 -6.11 6.92
N SER A 448 15.83 -7.44 7.10
CA SER A 448 15.64 -8.07 8.40
C SER A 448 16.82 -7.79 9.34
N ALA A 449 18.06 -7.86 8.83
CA ALA A 449 19.26 -7.52 9.59
C ALA A 449 19.24 -6.05 10.06
N LEU A 450 18.84 -5.11 9.17
CA LEU A 450 18.64 -3.71 9.54
C LEU A 450 17.57 -3.59 10.63
N GLY A 451 16.48 -4.34 10.54
CA GLY A 451 15.43 -4.41 11.57
C GLY A 451 15.97 -4.88 12.91
N VAL A 452 16.77 -5.94 12.93
CA VAL A 452 17.42 -6.44 14.15
C VAL A 452 18.31 -5.36 14.77
N VAL A 453 19.08 -4.63 13.96
CA VAL A 453 19.91 -3.52 14.46
C VAL A 453 19.04 -2.45 15.12
N PHE A 454 17.96 -1.99 14.45
CA PHE A 454 17.05 -1.02 15.07
C PHE A 454 16.41 -1.55 16.34
N TYR A 455 15.92 -2.79 16.32
CA TYR A 455 15.32 -3.42 17.50
C TYR A 455 16.27 -3.43 18.69
N VAL A 456 17.51 -3.90 18.51
CA VAL A 456 18.49 -4.00 19.58
C VAL A 456 18.93 -2.61 20.07
N VAL A 457 19.30 -1.71 19.15
CA VAL A 457 19.74 -0.35 19.48
C VAL A 457 18.65 0.43 20.21
N CYS A 458 17.42 0.39 19.73
CA CYS A 458 16.31 1.10 20.37
C CYS A 458 15.93 0.48 21.71
N LYS A 459 15.95 -0.86 21.83
CA LYS A 459 15.71 -1.55 23.10
C LYS A 459 16.73 -1.19 24.17
N VAL A 460 18.01 -1.09 23.82
CA VAL A 460 19.07 -0.66 24.74
C VAL A 460 18.94 0.82 25.07
N LYS A 461 18.66 1.66 24.07
CA LYS A 461 18.59 3.12 24.24
C LYS A 461 17.37 3.57 25.04
N TYR A 462 16.20 3.02 24.75
CA TYR A 462 14.92 3.48 25.32
C TYR A 462 14.43 2.62 26.50
N LYS A 463 15.09 1.48 26.77
CA LYS A 463 14.83 0.60 27.93
C LYS A 463 13.34 0.34 28.17
N GLU A 464 12.78 0.83 29.29
CA GLU A 464 11.39 0.63 29.69
C GLU A 464 10.37 1.27 28.73
N SER A 465 10.74 2.32 28.02
CA SER A 465 9.87 2.96 27.02
C SER A 465 9.79 2.16 25.70
N PHE A 466 10.74 1.24 25.46
CA PHE A 466 10.77 0.44 24.24
C PHE A 466 9.52 -0.44 24.14
N GLY A 467 8.82 -0.33 23.02
CA GLY A 467 7.61 -1.12 22.77
C GLY A 467 6.41 -0.72 23.64
N THR A 468 6.36 0.50 24.16
CA THR A 468 5.17 0.99 24.85
C THR A 468 4.16 1.47 23.81
N LEU A 469 3.03 0.75 23.68
CA LEU A 469 1.95 1.17 22.80
C LEU A 469 1.26 2.42 23.35
N VAL A 470 1.08 3.40 22.48
CA VAL A 470 0.27 4.60 22.75
C VAL A 470 -1.18 4.29 22.35
N GLU A 471 -2.13 4.39 23.27
CA GLU A 471 -3.55 4.20 23.02
C GLU A 471 -4.20 5.57 22.80
N ILE A 472 -4.86 5.72 21.64
CA ILE A 472 -5.58 6.95 21.33
C ILE A 472 -6.96 6.90 22.00
N ILE A 473 -7.25 7.90 22.81
CA ILE A 473 -8.55 8.08 23.47
C ILE A 473 -9.43 9.06 22.71
N SER A 474 -10.76 8.90 22.82
CA SER A 474 -11.72 9.82 22.22
C SER A 474 -11.64 11.20 22.88
N ASP A 475 -12.14 12.24 22.18
CA ASP A 475 -12.21 13.58 22.75
C ASP A 475 -13.08 13.64 24.01
N GLU A 476 -14.15 12.83 24.08
CA GLU A 476 -15.03 12.71 25.25
C GLU A 476 -14.32 12.01 26.44
N ASP A 477 -13.56 10.94 26.17
CA ASP A 477 -12.78 10.26 27.20
C ASP A 477 -11.60 11.11 27.67
N ALA A 478 -10.98 11.89 26.76
CA ALA A 478 -9.90 12.81 27.09
C ALA A 478 -10.39 13.91 28.05
N ALA A 479 -11.58 14.45 27.83
CA ALA A 479 -12.20 15.44 28.70
C ALA A 479 -12.52 14.90 30.10
N THR A 480 -12.82 13.59 30.20
CA THR A 480 -13.07 12.93 31.52
C THR A 480 -11.79 12.57 32.26
N LEU A 481 -10.67 12.33 31.55
CA LEU A 481 -9.36 12.02 32.15
C LEU A 481 -8.52 13.24 32.48
N MET A 482 -8.76 14.36 31.81
CA MET A 482 -8.31 15.69 32.20
C MET A 482 -9.56 16.46 32.66
N PRO A 483 -9.93 16.38 33.95
CA PRO A 483 -10.90 17.35 34.48
C PRO A 483 -10.33 18.71 34.11
N GLU A 484 -11.19 19.59 33.55
CA GLU A 484 -10.84 20.97 33.26
C GLU A 484 -9.98 21.48 34.41
N ALA A 485 -8.69 21.68 34.18
CA ALA A 485 -7.92 22.53 35.04
C ALA A 485 -8.69 23.85 34.99
N ASP A 486 -9.37 24.18 36.10
CA ASP A 486 -10.14 25.39 36.21
C ASP A 486 -9.31 26.49 35.56
N ASP A 487 -9.82 27.15 34.49
CA ASP A 487 -9.14 28.28 33.85
C ASP A 487 -8.70 29.33 34.91
N VAL A 488 -9.36 29.34 36.04
CA VAL A 488 -9.06 30.11 37.25
C VAL A 488 -7.72 29.69 37.92
N GLU A 489 -7.31 28.41 37.81
CA GLU A 489 -6.03 27.96 38.42
C GLU A 489 -4.87 28.17 37.44
N LEU A 490 -5.11 28.05 36.13
CA LEU A 490 -4.13 28.35 35.09
C LEU A 490 -3.82 29.85 35.04
N ASP A 491 -4.84 30.70 35.12
CA ASP A 491 -4.68 32.17 35.22
C ASP A 491 -3.92 32.58 36.48
N LYS A 492 -4.17 31.94 37.62
CA LYS A 492 -3.40 32.18 38.86
C LYS A 492 -1.95 31.75 38.75
N VAL A 493 -1.64 30.64 38.04
CA VAL A 493 -0.28 30.19 37.80
C VAL A 493 0.45 31.08 36.78
N ILE A 494 -0.26 31.57 35.78
CA ILE A 494 0.25 32.53 34.79
C ILE A 494 0.52 33.87 35.46
N ASP A 495 -0.40 34.38 36.24
CA ASP A 495 -0.23 35.65 36.98
C ASP A 495 0.91 35.56 37.99
N ALA A 496 1.02 34.46 38.75
CA ALA A 496 2.14 34.23 39.66
C ALA A 496 3.49 34.10 38.95
N ALA A 497 3.51 33.54 37.72
CA ALA A 497 4.72 33.49 36.90
C ALA A 497 5.10 34.87 36.33
N ILE A 498 4.11 35.64 35.91
CA ILE A 498 4.31 37.03 35.44
C ILE A 498 4.83 37.92 36.57
N ASP A 499 4.25 37.82 37.77
CA ASP A 499 4.71 38.58 38.94
C ASP A 499 6.14 38.23 39.35
N ARG A 500 6.53 36.95 39.30
CA ARG A 500 7.93 36.55 39.54
C ARG A 500 8.89 37.14 38.52
N VAL A 501 8.53 37.14 37.22
CA VAL A 501 9.37 37.74 36.15
C VAL A 501 9.46 39.24 36.31
N LEU A 502 8.36 39.93 36.73
CA LEU A 502 8.33 41.37 36.98
C LEU A 502 9.16 41.74 38.23
N MET A 503 9.10 40.96 39.32
CA MET A 503 9.94 41.17 40.51
C MET A 503 11.41 40.98 40.20
N GLN A 504 11.79 39.92 39.46
CA GLN A 504 13.18 39.71 39.02
C GLN A 504 13.70 40.88 38.15
N LYS A 505 12.84 41.49 37.35
CA LYS A 505 13.20 42.64 36.53
C LYS A 505 13.35 43.95 37.35
N SER A 506 12.57 44.09 38.43
CA SER A 506 12.64 45.23 39.38
C SER A 506 13.96 45.18 40.19
N ASP A 507 14.38 43.99 40.61
CA ASP A 507 15.67 43.79 41.33
C ASP A 507 16.91 44.02 40.46
N LEU A 508 16.76 43.81 39.12
CA LEU A 508 17.84 44.05 38.13
C LEU A 508 17.96 45.54 37.75
N ILE A 509 16.90 46.34 37.93
CA ILE A 509 16.88 47.80 37.61
C ILE A 509 17.14 48.65 38.86
N GLY A 510 16.91 48.11 40.07
CA GLY A 510 17.09 48.82 41.37
C GLY A 510 18.50 48.76 41.93
N GLY A 511 19.48 48.18 41.24
CA GLY A 511 20.86 48.01 41.70
C GLY A 511 21.88 49.03 41.18
N THR A 512 21.45 50.22 40.69
CA THR A 512 22.37 51.31 40.30
C THR A 512 21.78 52.65 40.71
N VAL A 513 21.97 53.03 41.98
CA VAL A 513 22.19 54.41 42.45
C VAL A 513 23.26 54.37 43.54
#